data_6e0af9ed659a15168b39bc2780aa63f9
#
_entry.id   6e0af9ed659a15168b39bc2780aa63f9
#
_cell.length_a   1.000
_cell.length_b   1.000
_cell.length_c   1.000
_cell.angle_alpha   90.00
_cell.angle_beta   90.00
_cell.angle_gamma   90.00
#
_symmetry.space_group_name_H-M   'P 1'
#
loop_
_entity.id
_entity.type
_entity.pdbx_description
1 polymer ?
#
loop_
_entity_poly.entity_id
_entity_poly.type
_entity_poly.pdbx_seq_one_letter_code
_entity_poly.pdbx_strand_id
1 'polypeptide(L)'
;NFAHGDIFMVSGVVMVYATTLFTRQFPNNPGVVLVIAILFVIGLTVLLGFCTEKIAYKPLRSAPRMSVMISAIGVSYLLQNLVYYITGGLNQNYPTIPWISDTVKVLDKKVITVTDPATGEAVEKVLNECVTKRVTLITPVLTLVLVVALVCLIRYTKIGMAMRAASKDFETSQLMGVRINSVISTTFVIGSFLAAVGSLLFFTNYTGVTPTSGAMPGLKAFVAAVFGGIGSIPGAVVGAFIIGICENIIKGLGWTTFSD
;
A
#
# COMPACT_ATOMS: atom_id res chain seq x y z
N ASN A 1 -4.15 6.26 11.24
CA ASN A 1 -2.73 6.63 11.37
C ASN A 1 -2.26 7.26 10.05
N PHE A 2 -2.13 8.59 10.02
CA PHE A 2 -1.71 9.31 8.82
C PHE A 2 -0.29 8.95 8.36
N ALA A 3 0.63 8.62 9.27
CA ALA A 3 1.98 8.19 8.92
C ALA A 3 2.04 6.83 8.21
N HIS A 4 0.94 6.09 8.12
CA HIS A 4 0.94 4.74 7.52
C HIS A 4 1.18 4.77 6.01
N GLY A 5 0.69 5.81 5.32
CA GLY A 5 0.98 6.04 3.90
C GLY A 5 2.47 6.31 3.66
N ASP A 6 3.14 6.99 4.58
CA ASP A 6 4.57 7.26 4.44
C ASP A 6 5.44 6.05 4.78
N ILE A 7 5.01 5.19 5.70
CA ILE A 7 5.64 3.87 5.91
C ILE A 7 5.57 3.02 4.62
N PHE A 8 4.43 3.06 3.93
CA PHE A 8 4.25 2.44 2.62
C PHE A 8 5.21 3.02 1.56
N MET A 9 5.35 4.35 1.49
CA MET A 9 6.29 5.04 0.58
C MET A 9 7.74 4.67 0.91
N VAL A 10 8.15 4.72 2.18
CA VAL A 10 9.50 4.35 2.62
C VAL A 10 9.83 2.92 2.21
N SER A 11 8.88 1.99 2.31
CA SER A 11 9.05 0.60 1.82
C SER A 11 9.41 0.56 0.34
N GLY A 12 8.76 1.38 -0.50
CA GLY A 12 9.08 1.50 -1.92
C GLY A 12 10.49 2.03 -2.17
N VAL A 13 10.88 3.08 -1.45
CA VAL A 13 12.24 3.65 -1.55
C VAL A 13 13.30 2.64 -1.10
N VAL A 14 13.07 1.96 0.02
CA VAL A 14 13.99 0.92 0.53
C VAL A 14 14.17 -0.20 -0.48
N MET A 15 13.12 -0.57 -1.24
CA MET A 15 13.24 -1.59 -2.29
C MET A 15 14.18 -1.16 -3.42
N VAL A 16 14.15 0.12 -3.84
CA VAL A 16 15.06 0.65 -4.85
C VAL A 16 16.51 0.55 -4.40
N TYR A 17 16.79 0.97 -3.16
CA TYR A 17 18.15 0.91 -2.63
C TYR A 17 18.60 -0.52 -2.32
N ALA A 18 17.73 -1.36 -1.77
CA ALA A 18 18.04 -2.77 -1.47
C ALA A 18 18.39 -3.55 -2.74
N THR A 19 17.61 -3.40 -3.81
CA THR A 19 17.91 -4.05 -5.09
C THR A 19 19.24 -3.57 -5.67
N THR A 20 19.52 -2.27 -5.61
CA THR A 20 20.79 -1.71 -6.08
C THR A 20 21.97 -2.26 -5.29
N LEU A 21 21.86 -2.34 -3.96
CA LEU A 21 22.92 -2.88 -3.09
C LEU A 21 23.16 -4.37 -3.36
N PHE A 22 22.10 -5.19 -3.38
CA PHE A 22 22.22 -6.64 -3.54
C PHE A 22 22.61 -7.04 -4.96
N THR A 23 22.25 -6.26 -5.99
CA THR A 23 22.74 -6.50 -7.36
C THR A 23 24.25 -6.33 -7.47
N ARG A 24 24.82 -5.38 -6.73
CA ARG A 24 26.30 -5.23 -6.67
C ARG A 24 26.98 -6.42 -6.03
N GLN A 25 26.32 -7.07 -5.07
CA GLN A 25 26.87 -8.18 -4.29
C GLN A 25 26.65 -9.55 -4.97
N PHE A 26 25.56 -9.72 -5.70
CA PHE A 26 25.16 -10.95 -6.39
C PHE A 26 24.81 -10.70 -7.88
N PRO A 27 25.77 -10.26 -8.72
CA PRO A 27 25.46 -9.84 -10.09
C PRO A 27 24.93 -10.97 -10.98
N ASN A 28 25.31 -12.23 -10.68
CA ASN A 28 24.98 -13.38 -11.51
C ASN A 28 23.63 -14.04 -11.21
N ASN A 29 22.94 -13.62 -10.14
CA ASN A 29 21.69 -14.27 -9.67
C ASN A 29 20.58 -13.26 -9.36
N PRO A 30 19.93 -12.68 -10.38
CA PRO A 30 18.91 -11.66 -10.18
C PRO A 30 17.68 -12.14 -9.36
N GLY A 31 17.35 -13.44 -9.46
CA GLY A 31 16.26 -14.02 -8.68
C GLY A 31 16.56 -14.06 -7.16
N VAL A 32 17.79 -14.39 -6.80
CA VAL A 32 18.25 -14.38 -5.39
C VAL A 32 18.26 -12.95 -4.84
N VAL A 33 18.76 -11.99 -5.62
CA VAL A 33 18.74 -10.57 -5.28
C VAL A 33 17.33 -10.10 -4.95
N LEU A 34 16.36 -10.47 -5.79
CA LEU A 34 14.97 -10.07 -5.61
C LEU A 34 14.37 -10.63 -4.31
N VAL A 35 14.57 -11.93 -4.05
CA VAL A 35 14.04 -12.57 -2.83
C VAL A 35 14.64 -11.95 -1.57
N ILE A 36 15.96 -11.74 -1.55
CA ILE A 36 16.65 -11.12 -0.40
C ILE A 36 16.17 -9.68 -0.23
N ALA A 37 16.03 -8.91 -1.32
CA ALA A 37 15.54 -7.54 -1.27
C ALA A 37 14.12 -7.48 -0.70
N ILE A 38 13.21 -8.33 -1.14
CA ILE A 38 11.83 -8.38 -0.64
C ILE A 38 11.81 -8.69 0.88
N LEU A 39 12.54 -9.70 1.32
CA LEU A 39 12.60 -10.06 2.74
C LEU A 39 13.21 -8.93 3.58
N PHE A 40 14.27 -8.30 3.09
CA PHE A 40 14.92 -7.16 3.72
C PHE A 40 13.96 -5.96 3.84
N VAL A 41 13.25 -5.63 2.78
CA VAL A 41 12.26 -4.53 2.75
C VAL A 41 11.14 -4.78 3.75
N ILE A 42 10.58 -5.99 3.76
CA ILE A 42 9.52 -6.34 4.71
C ILE A 42 10.04 -6.21 6.14
N GLY A 43 11.22 -6.77 6.43
CA GLY A 43 11.81 -6.70 7.77
C GLY A 43 12.08 -5.27 8.23
N LEU A 44 12.68 -4.44 7.36
CA LEU A 44 12.98 -3.04 7.68
C LEU A 44 11.71 -2.19 7.82
N THR A 45 10.68 -2.42 6.99
CA THR A 45 9.41 -1.70 7.09
C THR A 45 8.66 -2.06 8.37
N VAL A 46 8.65 -3.32 8.77
CA VAL A 46 8.08 -3.77 10.04
C VAL A 46 8.83 -3.15 11.23
N LEU A 47 10.17 -3.13 11.16
CA LEU A 47 11.00 -2.49 12.17
C LEU A 47 10.69 -0.99 12.28
N LEU A 48 10.59 -0.30 11.15
CA LEU A 48 10.25 1.12 11.08
C LEU A 48 8.88 1.40 11.70
N GLY A 49 7.86 0.59 11.38
CA GLY A 49 6.54 0.74 11.97
C GLY A 49 6.53 0.47 13.49
N PHE A 50 7.28 -0.51 13.94
CA PHE A 50 7.47 -0.78 15.38
C PHE A 50 8.21 0.37 16.09
N CYS A 51 9.26 0.91 15.48
CA CYS A 51 9.99 2.07 16.02
C CYS A 51 9.08 3.30 16.07
N THR A 52 8.31 3.57 15.04
CA THR A 52 7.33 4.66 14.99
C THR A 52 6.33 4.56 16.13
N GLU A 53 5.80 3.35 16.38
CA GLU A 53 4.91 3.12 17.52
C GLU A 53 5.61 3.41 18.85
N LYS A 54 6.79 2.86 19.07
CA LYS A 54 7.52 3.01 20.34
C LYS A 54 7.97 4.43 20.63
N ILE A 55 8.44 5.14 19.62
CA ILE A 55 9.06 6.47 19.78
C ILE A 55 8.00 7.55 19.74
N ALA A 56 7.10 7.53 18.78
CA ALA A 56 6.15 8.62 18.54
C ALA A 56 4.81 8.43 19.26
N TYR A 57 4.26 7.21 19.30
CA TYR A 57 2.89 7.01 19.80
C TYR A 57 2.82 6.52 21.24
N LYS A 58 3.76 5.67 21.66
CA LYS A 58 3.77 5.14 23.03
C LYS A 58 3.81 6.22 24.11
N PRO A 59 4.62 7.29 24.01
CA PRO A 59 4.66 8.37 25.00
C PRO A 59 3.34 9.16 25.09
N LEU A 60 2.58 9.20 24.01
CA LEU A 60 1.35 10.01 23.89
C LEU A 60 0.06 9.24 24.22
N ARG A 61 0.14 8.02 24.74
CA ARG A 61 -1.04 7.18 25.00
C ARG A 61 -1.98 7.74 26.08
N SER A 62 -1.43 8.51 27.02
CA SER A 62 -2.20 9.22 28.06
C SER A 62 -2.67 10.61 27.61
N ALA A 63 -2.22 11.08 26.44
CA ALA A 63 -2.57 12.40 25.93
C ALA A 63 -3.95 12.36 25.22
N PRO A 64 -4.60 13.54 25.06
CA PRO A 64 -5.83 13.66 24.29
C PRO A 64 -5.68 13.11 22.85
N ARG A 65 -6.75 12.57 22.30
CA ARG A 65 -6.75 11.96 20.93
C ARG A 65 -6.21 12.90 19.85
N MET A 66 -6.46 14.20 19.98
CA MET A 66 -5.93 15.23 19.06
C MET A 66 -4.41 15.29 19.06
N SER A 67 -3.76 15.19 20.22
CA SER A 67 -2.29 15.19 20.32
C SER A 67 -1.67 14.00 19.58
N VAL A 68 -2.29 12.83 19.65
CA VAL A 68 -1.85 11.64 18.92
C VAL A 68 -2.00 11.82 17.41
N MET A 69 -3.08 12.47 16.96
CA MET A 69 -3.30 12.77 15.53
C MET A 69 -2.25 13.76 15.01
N ILE A 70 -1.95 14.83 15.76
CA ILE A 70 -0.91 15.81 15.41
C ILE A 70 0.46 15.14 15.34
N SER A 71 0.78 14.28 16.32
CA SER A 71 2.02 13.49 16.29
C SER A 71 2.12 12.60 15.04
N ALA A 72 1.00 12.00 14.60
CA ALA A 72 0.97 11.19 13.38
C ALA A 72 1.31 12.01 12.14
N ILE A 73 0.80 13.24 12.04
CA ILE A 73 1.13 14.18 10.96
C ILE A 73 2.61 14.58 11.05
N GLY A 74 3.12 14.86 12.26
CA GLY A 74 4.53 15.17 12.46
C GLY A 74 5.47 14.05 12.02
N VAL A 75 5.14 12.80 12.35
CA VAL A 75 5.87 11.60 11.87
C VAL A 75 5.81 11.48 10.36
N SER A 76 4.64 11.73 9.76
CA SER A 76 4.46 11.74 8.30
C SER A 76 5.43 12.71 7.64
N TYR A 77 5.45 13.98 8.07
CA TYR A 77 6.38 14.98 7.55
C TYR A 77 7.85 14.62 7.79
N LEU A 78 8.17 14.05 8.93
CA LEU A 78 9.53 13.61 9.23
C LEU A 78 9.99 12.54 8.25
N LEU A 79 9.16 11.52 7.96
CA LEU A 79 9.48 10.46 7.01
C LEU A 79 9.62 11.00 5.58
N GLN A 80 8.71 11.89 5.15
CA GLN A 80 8.76 12.51 3.83
C GLN A 80 10.05 13.34 3.65
N ASN A 81 10.40 14.19 4.63
CA ASN A 81 11.61 15.01 4.56
C ASN A 81 12.90 14.18 4.67
N LEU A 82 12.89 13.09 5.44
CA LEU A 82 14.01 12.16 5.51
C LEU A 82 14.26 11.52 4.14
N VAL A 83 13.20 11.03 3.49
CA VAL A 83 13.30 10.47 2.14
C VAL A 83 13.70 11.54 1.14
N TYR A 84 13.13 12.75 1.22
CA TYR A 84 13.52 13.88 0.38
C TYR A 84 15.02 14.18 0.49
N TYR A 85 15.55 14.20 1.69
CA TYR A 85 17.00 14.41 1.93
C TYR A 85 17.85 13.28 1.32
N ILE A 86 17.43 12.02 1.47
CA ILE A 86 18.18 10.85 0.96
C ILE A 86 18.14 10.78 -0.57
N THR A 87 16.98 11.09 -1.18
CA THR A 87 16.77 10.96 -2.63
C THR A 87 17.07 12.24 -3.41
N GLY A 88 17.34 13.35 -2.71
CA GLY A 88 17.46 14.68 -3.32
C GLY A 88 16.15 15.18 -3.93
N GLY A 89 15.01 14.64 -3.51
CA GLY A 89 13.68 14.96 -4.06
C GLY A 89 13.40 14.37 -5.46
N LEU A 90 14.34 13.59 -5.99
CA LEU A 90 14.22 13.01 -7.33
C LEU A 90 13.32 11.78 -7.31
N ASN A 91 12.58 11.60 -8.42
CA ASN A 91 11.82 10.38 -8.65
C ASN A 91 12.78 9.18 -8.78
N GLN A 92 12.59 8.17 -7.97
CA GLN A 92 13.36 6.94 -8.00
C GLN A 92 12.64 5.91 -8.85
N ASN A 93 13.35 5.31 -9.81
CA ASN A 93 12.81 4.25 -10.63
C ASN A 93 12.74 2.95 -9.84
N TYR A 94 11.54 2.43 -9.65
CA TYR A 94 11.31 1.16 -8.98
C TYR A 94 11.80 0.00 -9.85
N PRO A 95 12.51 -0.99 -9.27
CA PRO A 95 13.05 -2.11 -10.03
C PRO A 95 11.92 -2.94 -10.65
N THR A 96 12.10 -3.32 -11.90
CA THR A 96 11.18 -4.23 -12.58
C THR A 96 11.36 -5.63 -12.00
N ILE A 97 10.27 -6.22 -11.50
CA ILE A 97 10.25 -7.59 -11.00
C ILE A 97 9.98 -8.51 -12.20
N PRO A 98 10.96 -9.35 -12.65
CA PRO A 98 10.75 -10.26 -13.75
C PRO A 98 9.49 -11.11 -13.51
N TRP A 99 8.81 -11.52 -14.56
CA TRP A 99 7.60 -12.34 -14.57
C TRP A 99 6.34 -11.63 -14.04
N ILE A 100 6.40 -10.82 -12.97
CA ILE A 100 5.23 -10.09 -12.42
C ILE A 100 4.97 -8.81 -13.22
N SER A 101 6.04 -8.17 -13.71
CA SER A 101 5.96 -6.93 -14.51
C SER A 101 5.62 -7.17 -15.98
N ASP A 102 5.66 -8.45 -16.45
CA ASP A 102 5.33 -8.78 -17.82
C ASP A 102 3.89 -8.38 -18.16
N THR A 103 3.69 -7.98 -19.41
CA THR A 103 2.38 -7.62 -19.91
C THR A 103 1.61 -8.86 -20.41
N VAL A 104 0.33 -8.92 -20.10
CA VAL A 104 -0.58 -9.96 -20.57
C VAL A 104 -1.70 -9.30 -21.39
N LYS A 105 -1.99 -9.86 -22.54
CA LYS A 105 -3.15 -9.47 -23.33
C LYS A 105 -4.39 -10.09 -22.72
N VAL A 106 -5.30 -9.26 -22.24
CA VAL A 106 -6.58 -9.71 -21.65
C VAL A 106 -7.67 -9.79 -22.70
N LEU A 107 -7.61 -8.93 -23.72
CA LEU A 107 -8.52 -8.93 -24.86
C LEU A 107 -7.70 -8.85 -26.14
N ASP A 108 -8.05 -9.75 -27.10
CA ASP A 108 -7.41 -9.74 -28.40
C ASP A 108 -7.78 -8.49 -29.22
N LYS A 109 -6.83 -8.07 -30.05
CA LYS A 109 -6.96 -6.93 -30.95
C LYS A 109 -8.09 -7.20 -31.95
N LYS A 110 -9.24 -6.52 -31.79
CA LYS A 110 -10.29 -6.52 -32.81
C LYS A 110 -10.08 -5.31 -33.70
N VAL A 111 -9.59 -5.54 -34.91
CA VAL A 111 -9.42 -4.52 -35.93
C VAL A 111 -10.73 -4.45 -36.74
N ILE A 112 -11.33 -3.27 -36.81
CA ILE A 112 -12.45 -2.98 -37.70
C ILE A 112 -11.96 -1.95 -38.71
N THR A 113 -12.12 -2.24 -39.97
CA THR A 113 -11.92 -1.32 -41.07
C THR A 113 -13.09 -0.33 -41.08
N VAL A 114 -12.85 0.91 -40.73
CA VAL A 114 -13.84 1.99 -40.81
C VAL A 114 -13.43 2.92 -41.96
N THR A 115 -14.31 3.10 -42.92
CA THR A 115 -14.07 4.08 -43.98
C THR A 115 -14.24 5.50 -43.41
N ASP A 116 -13.21 6.32 -43.50
CA ASP A 116 -13.28 7.69 -43.05
C ASP A 116 -14.25 8.47 -43.98
N PRO A 117 -15.34 9.04 -43.45
CA PRO A 117 -16.33 9.75 -44.25
C PRO A 117 -15.78 11.02 -44.94
N ALA A 118 -14.61 11.52 -44.51
CA ALA A 118 -14.01 12.73 -45.07
C ALA A 118 -13.03 12.43 -46.24
N THR A 119 -12.34 11.30 -46.22
CA THR A 119 -11.30 10.95 -47.20
C THR A 119 -11.64 9.74 -48.06
N GLY A 120 -12.63 8.94 -47.70
CA GLY A 120 -13.01 7.71 -48.37
C GLY A 120 -12.00 6.59 -48.22
N GLU A 121 -10.93 6.76 -47.44
CA GLU A 121 -9.91 5.74 -47.21
C GLU A 121 -10.31 4.79 -46.09
N ALA A 122 -9.95 3.54 -46.22
CA ALA A 122 -10.18 2.50 -45.21
C ALA A 122 -9.11 2.67 -44.12
N VAL A 123 -9.50 3.21 -42.97
CA VAL A 123 -8.64 3.33 -41.77
C VAL A 123 -8.90 2.15 -40.84
N GLU A 124 -7.85 1.41 -40.50
CA GLU A 124 -7.93 0.36 -39.48
C GLU A 124 -8.06 1.00 -38.08
N LYS A 125 -9.25 0.92 -37.50
CA LYS A 125 -9.49 1.35 -36.11
C LYS A 125 -9.41 0.15 -35.18
N VAL A 126 -8.43 0.18 -34.27
CA VAL A 126 -8.31 -0.80 -33.20
C VAL A 126 -9.40 -0.54 -32.16
N LEU A 127 -10.34 -1.43 -32.00
CA LEU A 127 -11.48 -1.24 -31.10
C LEU A 127 -11.23 -1.76 -29.69
N ASN A 128 -10.54 -2.88 -29.52
CA ASN A 128 -10.32 -3.49 -28.22
C ASN A 128 -8.95 -4.15 -28.16
N GLU A 129 -7.97 -3.47 -27.62
CA GLU A 129 -6.73 -4.09 -27.16
C GLU A 129 -6.55 -3.71 -25.69
N CYS A 130 -6.75 -4.66 -24.79
CA CYS A 130 -6.51 -4.45 -23.38
C CYS A 130 -5.25 -5.23 -22.98
N VAL A 131 -4.14 -4.49 -22.90
CA VAL A 131 -2.86 -5.01 -22.42
C VAL A 131 -2.67 -4.53 -20.98
N THR A 132 -2.49 -5.44 -20.04
CA THR A 132 -2.25 -5.11 -18.65
C THR A 132 -1.05 -5.87 -18.10
N LYS A 133 -0.44 -5.34 -17.03
CA LYS A 133 0.66 -6.05 -16.35
C LYS A 133 0.08 -7.22 -15.55
N ARG A 134 0.82 -8.33 -15.44
CA ARG A 134 0.42 -9.47 -14.59
C ARG A 134 0.15 -9.05 -13.15
N VAL A 135 0.91 -8.10 -12.62
CA VAL A 135 0.70 -7.58 -11.26
C VAL A 135 -0.71 -7.06 -11.06
N THR A 136 -1.32 -6.41 -12.06
CA THR A 136 -2.68 -5.88 -11.97
C THR A 136 -3.72 -6.98 -11.79
N LEU A 137 -3.50 -8.17 -12.37
CA LEU A 137 -4.36 -9.33 -12.19
C LEU A 137 -4.10 -10.09 -10.87
N ILE A 138 -2.85 -10.12 -10.43
CA ILE A 138 -2.44 -10.78 -9.18
C ILE A 138 -2.86 -9.97 -7.96
N THR A 139 -2.81 -8.63 -8.03
CA THR A 139 -3.08 -7.73 -6.91
C THR A 139 -4.44 -7.97 -6.24
N PRO A 140 -5.59 -8.06 -6.95
CA PRO A 140 -6.88 -8.29 -6.31
C PRO A 140 -6.94 -9.64 -5.58
N VAL A 141 -6.37 -10.69 -6.20
CA VAL A 141 -6.36 -12.04 -5.61
C VAL A 141 -5.52 -12.06 -4.35
N LEU A 142 -4.30 -11.53 -4.42
CA LEU A 142 -3.39 -11.49 -3.27
C LEU A 142 -3.95 -10.60 -2.16
N THR A 143 -4.56 -9.45 -2.49
CA THR A 143 -5.21 -8.58 -1.52
C THR A 143 -6.37 -9.31 -0.83
N LEU A 144 -7.20 -10.02 -1.55
CA LEU A 144 -8.27 -10.81 -0.97
C LEU A 144 -7.75 -11.87 0.00
N VAL A 145 -6.70 -12.60 -0.39
CA VAL A 145 -6.03 -13.60 0.47
C VAL A 145 -5.50 -12.94 1.76
N LEU A 146 -4.83 -11.79 1.65
CA LEU A 146 -4.30 -11.06 2.81
C LEU A 146 -5.42 -10.54 3.72
N VAL A 147 -6.51 -10.05 3.17
CA VAL A 147 -7.69 -9.62 3.95
C VAL A 147 -8.32 -10.79 4.68
N VAL A 148 -8.53 -11.92 4.00
CA VAL A 148 -9.06 -13.14 4.65
C VAL A 148 -8.11 -13.61 5.76
N ALA A 149 -6.82 -13.66 5.50
CA ALA A 149 -5.81 -14.02 6.50
C ALA A 149 -5.84 -13.08 7.72
N LEU A 150 -5.95 -11.76 7.49
CA LEU A 150 -6.07 -10.76 8.56
C LEU A 150 -7.36 -10.95 9.36
N VAL A 151 -8.49 -11.16 8.71
CA VAL A 151 -9.78 -11.42 9.38
C VAL A 151 -9.70 -12.70 10.20
N CYS A 152 -9.12 -13.78 9.65
CA CYS A 152 -8.90 -15.03 10.35
C CYS A 152 -7.98 -14.84 11.58
N LEU A 153 -6.88 -14.10 11.42
CA LEU A 153 -5.97 -13.78 12.52
C LEU A 153 -6.71 -13.05 13.64
N ILE A 154 -7.48 -12.02 13.32
CA ILE A 154 -8.21 -11.23 14.32
C ILE A 154 -9.37 -12.01 14.93
N ARG A 155 -10.03 -12.90 14.17
CA ARG A 155 -11.21 -13.62 14.65
C ARG A 155 -10.85 -14.86 15.47
N TYR A 156 -9.82 -15.60 15.08
CA TYR A 156 -9.54 -16.94 15.61
C TYR A 156 -8.28 -17.04 16.49
N THR A 157 -7.41 -16.00 16.52
CA THR A 157 -6.20 -16.07 17.35
C THR A 157 -6.37 -15.41 18.72
N LYS A 158 -5.54 -15.81 19.69
CA LYS A 158 -5.48 -15.18 21.02
C LYS A 158 -5.10 -13.71 20.95
N ILE A 159 -4.21 -13.34 20.02
CA ILE A 159 -3.81 -11.95 19.77
C ILE A 159 -4.99 -11.15 19.25
N GLY A 160 -5.73 -11.68 18.28
CA GLY A 160 -6.92 -11.03 17.75
C GLY A 160 -8.04 -10.89 18.80
N MET A 161 -8.19 -11.84 19.69
CA MET A 161 -9.12 -11.73 20.83
C MET A 161 -8.72 -10.58 21.77
N ALA A 162 -7.42 -10.47 22.08
CA ALA A 162 -6.90 -9.36 22.89
C ALA A 162 -7.06 -8.00 22.19
N MET A 163 -6.87 -7.92 20.86
CA MET A 163 -7.12 -6.72 20.07
C MET A 163 -8.60 -6.28 20.14
N ARG A 164 -9.53 -7.22 19.99
CA ARG A 164 -10.97 -6.92 20.05
C ARG A 164 -11.42 -6.51 21.44
N ALA A 165 -10.90 -7.13 22.50
CA ALA A 165 -11.15 -6.72 23.86
C ALA A 165 -10.66 -5.30 24.12
N ALA A 166 -9.38 -5.03 23.81
CA ALA A 166 -8.77 -3.72 23.97
C ALA A 166 -9.47 -2.61 23.15
N SER A 167 -10.03 -2.93 21.99
CA SER A 167 -10.73 -1.95 21.15
C SER A 167 -12.07 -1.50 21.74
N LYS A 168 -12.68 -2.31 22.61
CA LYS A 168 -13.95 -1.97 23.29
C LYS A 168 -13.72 -1.17 24.56
N ASP A 169 -12.81 -1.63 25.40
CA ASP A 169 -12.50 -1.00 26.68
C ASP A 169 -11.06 -1.32 27.10
N PHE A 170 -10.23 -0.28 27.14
CA PHE A 170 -8.82 -0.40 27.51
C PHE A 170 -8.63 -0.76 28.99
N GLU A 171 -9.39 -0.08 29.88
CA GLU A 171 -9.24 -0.21 31.33
C GLU A 171 -9.67 -1.59 31.79
N THR A 172 -10.85 -2.02 31.39
CA THR A 172 -11.38 -3.35 31.75
C THR A 172 -10.50 -4.46 31.18
N SER A 173 -10.01 -4.31 29.91
CA SER A 173 -9.11 -5.32 29.33
C SER A 173 -7.79 -5.43 30.09
N GLN A 174 -7.26 -4.30 30.59
CA GLN A 174 -6.04 -4.30 31.38
C GLN A 174 -6.23 -4.99 32.74
N LEU A 175 -7.37 -4.76 33.38
CA LEU A 175 -7.74 -5.44 34.62
C LEU A 175 -7.89 -6.96 34.44
N MET A 176 -8.33 -7.40 33.26
CA MET A 176 -8.41 -8.82 32.89
C MET A 176 -7.06 -9.43 32.46
N GLY A 177 -5.95 -8.70 32.64
CA GLY A 177 -4.58 -9.18 32.37
C GLY A 177 -4.11 -9.04 30.93
N VAL A 178 -4.85 -8.33 30.05
CA VAL A 178 -4.41 -8.08 28.67
C VAL A 178 -3.29 -7.02 28.68
N ARG A 179 -2.13 -7.38 28.14
CA ARG A 179 -1.01 -6.44 27.98
C ARG A 179 -1.26 -5.49 26.83
N ILE A 180 -1.95 -4.38 27.08
CA ILE A 180 -2.35 -3.37 26.07
C ILE A 180 -1.15 -2.91 25.22
N ASN A 181 0.00 -2.67 25.85
CA ASN A 181 1.22 -2.25 25.13
C ASN A 181 1.63 -3.25 24.05
N SER A 182 1.56 -4.54 24.35
CA SER A 182 1.89 -5.60 23.40
C SER A 182 0.86 -5.68 22.26
N VAL A 183 -0.42 -5.51 22.58
CA VAL A 183 -1.50 -5.52 21.59
C VAL A 183 -1.32 -4.40 20.58
N ILE A 184 -1.05 -3.17 21.03
CA ILE A 184 -0.83 -2.03 20.14
C ILE A 184 0.42 -2.23 19.28
N SER A 185 1.56 -2.62 19.86
CA SER A 185 2.79 -2.87 19.11
C SER A 185 2.60 -3.97 18.05
N THR A 186 1.87 -5.05 18.39
CA THR A 186 1.57 -6.12 17.42
C THR A 186 0.67 -5.61 16.29
N THR A 187 -0.29 -4.73 16.58
CA THR A 187 -1.14 -4.11 15.54
C THR A 187 -0.31 -3.29 14.55
N PHE A 188 0.67 -2.52 15.06
CA PHE A 188 1.60 -1.76 14.20
C PHE A 188 2.49 -2.67 13.36
N VAL A 189 2.99 -3.77 13.91
CA VAL A 189 3.78 -4.78 13.19
C VAL A 189 2.96 -5.38 12.05
N ILE A 190 1.73 -5.82 12.31
CA ILE A 190 0.84 -6.38 11.28
C ILE A 190 0.51 -5.33 10.22
N GLY A 191 0.16 -4.11 10.63
CA GLY A 191 -0.12 -3.02 9.70
C GLY A 191 1.08 -2.69 8.80
N SER A 192 2.29 -2.61 9.36
CA SER A 192 3.52 -2.33 8.61
C SER A 192 3.90 -3.47 7.68
N PHE A 193 3.66 -4.72 8.06
CA PHE A 193 3.81 -5.87 7.17
C PHE A 193 2.88 -5.77 5.95
N LEU A 194 1.60 -5.45 6.17
CA LEU A 194 0.63 -5.27 5.09
C LEU A 194 0.99 -4.06 4.20
N ALA A 195 1.48 -2.97 4.81
CA ALA A 195 1.97 -1.82 4.06
C ALA A 195 3.17 -2.17 3.17
N ALA A 196 4.12 -2.99 3.67
CA ALA A 196 5.25 -3.46 2.88
C ALA A 196 4.79 -4.28 1.66
N VAL A 197 3.91 -5.25 1.87
CA VAL A 197 3.38 -6.07 0.76
C VAL A 197 2.57 -5.23 -0.22
N GLY A 198 1.72 -4.33 0.27
CA GLY A 198 0.95 -3.40 -0.57
C GLY A 198 1.86 -2.48 -1.39
N SER A 199 2.93 -1.97 -0.78
CA SER A 199 3.95 -1.15 -1.44
C SER A 199 4.64 -1.89 -2.59
N LEU A 200 5.04 -3.15 -2.37
CA LEU A 200 5.64 -3.99 -3.40
C LEU A 200 4.73 -4.15 -4.62
N LEU A 201 3.44 -4.41 -4.41
CA LEU A 201 2.46 -4.56 -5.49
C LEU A 201 2.20 -3.22 -6.21
N PHE A 202 2.03 -2.16 -5.45
CA PHE A 202 1.70 -0.84 -5.99
C PHE A 202 2.83 -0.28 -6.86
N PHE A 203 4.07 -0.26 -6.35
CA PHE A 203 5.21 0.29 -7.09
C PHE A 203 5.70 -0.62 -8.22
N THR A 204 5.40 -1.91 -8.20
CA THR A 204 5.58 -2.77 -9.37
C THR A 204 4.67 -2.35 -10.53
N ASN A 205 3.49 -1.83 -10.22
CA ASN A 205 2.57 -1.30 -11.24
C ASN A 205 2.92 0.15 -11.64
N TYR A 206 3.20 0.99 -10.63
CA TYR A 206 3.57 2.40 -10.80
C TYR A 206 5.06 2.57 -10.49
N THR A 207 5.89 2.57 -11.52
CA THR A 207 7.36 2.44 -11.41
C THR A 207 8.08 3.67 -10.84
N GLY A 208 7.38 4.76 -10.53
CA GLY A 208 7.96 5.98 -9.96
C GLY A 208 7.70 6.08 -8.46
N VAL A 209 8.76 6.24 -7.65
CA VAL A 209 8.67 6.49 -6.21
C VAL A 209 9.23 7.87 -5.90
N THR A 210 8.37 8.75 -5.40
CA THR A 210 8.74 10.10 -4.93
C THR A 210 8.56 10.20 -3.41
N PRO A 211 9.17 11.18 -2.74
CA PRO A 211 9.00 11.37 -1.29
C PRO A 211 7.55 11.60 -0.85
N THR A 212 6.67 11.98 -1.77
CA THR A 212 5.25 12.23 -1.50
C THR A 212 4.32 11.11 -1.99
N SER A 213 4.85 10.04 -2.61
CA SER A 213 4.04 8.95 -3.19
C SER A 213 3.17 8.21 -2.18
N GLY A 214 3.42 8.34 -0.88
CA GLY A 214 2.61 7.73 0.18
C GLY A 214 1.38 8.54 0.57
N ALA A 215 1.36 9.84 0.29
CA ALA A 215 0.32 10.75 0.78
C ALA A 215 -1.06 10.41 0.19
N MET A 216 -1.18 10.28 -1.13
CA MET A 216 -2.46 9.96 -1.79
C MET A 216 -2.99 8.56 -1.46
N PRO A 217 -2.21 7.47 -1.56
CA PRO A 217 -2.65 6.16 -1.10
C PRO A 217 -3.04 6.14 0.38
N GLY A 218 -2.29 6.84 1.23
CA GLY A 218 -2.58 6.95 2.65
C GLY A 218 -3.91 7.67 2.93
N LEU A 219 -4.17 8.79 2.24
CA LEU A 219 -5.42 9.51 2.34
C LEU A 219 -6.61 8.67 1.82
N LYS A 220 -6.48 8.02 0.67
CA LYS A 220 -7.50 7.13 0.10
C LYS A 220 -7.81 5.97 1.04
N ALA A 221 -6.80 5.36 1.66
CA ALA A 221 -6.99 4.31 2.66
C ALA A 221 -7.72 4.81 3.91
N PHE A 222 -7.41 6.03 4.38
CA PHE A 222 -8.13 6.66 5.49
C PHE A 222 -9.61 6.91 5.14
N VAL A 223 -9.87 7.51 3.98
CA VAL A 223 -11.24 7.76 3.51
C VAL A 223 -12.00 6.45 3.36
N ALA A 224 -11.38 5.40 2.78
CA ALA A 224 -11.99 4.08 2.67
C ALA A 224 -12.37 3.47 4.04
N ALA A 225 -11.51 3.63 5.04
CA ALA A 225 -11.80 3.17 6.39
C ALA A 225 -12.95 3.95 7.06
N VAL A 226 -13.07 5.24 6.81
CA VAL A 226 -14.17 6.08 7.30
C VAL A 226 -15.49 5.70 6.62
N PHE A 227 -15.52 5.61 5.29
CA PHE A 227 -16.68 5.20 4.50
C PHE A 227 -17.13 3.77 4.83
N GLY A 228 -16.20 2.86 5.02
CA GLY A 228 -16.47 1.47 5.38
C GLY A 228 -16.89 1.25 6.83
N GLY A 229 -16.79 2.30 7.67
CA GLY A 229 -17.04 2.24 9.10
C GLY A 229 -15.79 1.92 9.91
N ILE A 230 -15.37 2.88 10.73
CA ILE A 230 -14.20 2.76 11.60
C ILE A 230 -14.39 1.56 12.55
N GLY A 231 -13.45 0.61 12.49
CA GLY A 231 -13.47 -0.61 13.31
C GLY A 231 -13.97 -1.86 12.57
N SER A 232 -14.51 -1.73 11.36
CA SER A 232 -14.92 -2.86 10.52
C SER A 232 -13.93 -3.10 9.39
N ILE A 233 -13.13 -4.17 9.48
CA ILE A 233 -12.19 -4.55 8.42
C ILE A 233 -12.90 -4.87 7.09
N PRO A 234 -13.96 -5.72 7.07
CA PRO A 234 -14.70 -5.95 5.84
C PRO A 234 -15.33 -4.69 5.27
N GLY A 235 -15.82 -3.79 6.14
CA GLY A 235 -16.37 -2.50 5.73
C GLY A 235 -15.32 -1.63 5.04
N ALA A 236 -14.12 -1.50 5.59
CA ALA A 236 -13.02 -0.74 4.99
C ALA A 236 -12.63 -1.28 3.60
N VAL A 237 -12.67 -2.60 3.41
CA VAL A 237 -12.42 -3.24 2.10
C VAL A 237 -13.50 -2.86 1.09
N VAL A 238 -14.77 -2.94 1.47
CA VAL A 238 -15.89 -2.52 0.62
C VAL A 238 -15.77 -1.02 0.28
N GLY A 239 -15.45 -0.19 1.27
CA GLY A 239 -15.20 1.25 1.06
C GLY A 239 -14.09 1.51 0.06
N ALA A 240 -12.97 0.78 0.15
CA ALA A 240 -11.85 0.88 -0.80
C ALA A 240 -12.26 0.48 -2.23
N PHE A 241 -13.06 -0.58 -2.38
CA PHE A 241 -13.58 -0.99 -3.68
C PHE A 241 -14.50 0.08 -4.29
N ILE A 242 -15.40 0.65 -3.51
CA ILE A 242 -16.31 1.71 -3.97
C ILE A 242 -15.51 2.91 -4.46
N ILE A 243 -14.52 3.39 -3.65
CA ILE A 243 -13.67 4.53 -4.03
C ILE A 243 -12.88 4.21 -5.32
N GLY A 244 -12.29 3.03 -5.41
CA GLY A 244 -11.53 2.61 -6.60
C GLY A 244 -12.40 2.53 -7.86
N ILE A 245 -13.62 2.01 -7.77
CA ILE A 245 -14.57 1.95 -8.89
C ILE A 245 -14.98 3.37 -9.31
N CYS A 246 -15.36 4.22 -8.36
CA CYS A 246 -15.74 5.61 -8.65
C CYS A 246 -14.60 6.39 -9.33
N GLU A 247 -13.37 6.26 -8.81
CA GLU A 247 -12.19 6.90 -9.39
C GLU A 247 -11.96 6.44 -10.85
N ASN A 248 -12.05 5.14 -11.13
CA ASN A 248 -11.86 4.63 -12.48
C ASN A 248 -12.98 5.05 -13.44
N ILE A 249 -14.24 5.12 -12.98
CA ILE A 249 -15.37 5.61 -13.78
C ILE A 249 -15.15 7.10 -14.13
N ILE A 250 -14.78 7.92 -13.16
CA ILE A 250 -14.52 9.35 -13.38
C ILE A 250 -13.39 9.56 -14.38
N LYS A 251 -12.28 8.81 -14.23
CA LYS A 251 -11.17 8.83 -15.22
C LYS A 251 -11.62 8.39 -16.61
N GLY A 252 -12.44 7.35 -16.69
CA GLY A 252 -12.97 6.84 -17.96
C GLY A 252 -13.92 7.81 -18.67
N LEU A 253 -14.62 8.68 -17.93
CA LEU A 253 -15.47 9.74 -18.49
C LEU A 253 -14.70 10.99 -18.93
N GLY A 254 -13.37 10.99 -18.82
CA GLY A 254 -12.53 12.13 -19.18
C GLY A 254 -12.51 13.28 -18.17
N TRP A 255 -13.11 13.12 -17.02
CA TRP A 255 -13.14 14.11 -15.93
C TRP A 255 -11.92 13.94 -15.01
N THR A 256 -10.74 14.01 -15.61
CA THR A 256 -9.47 13.80 -14.90
C THR A 256 -9.21 14.78 -13.77
N THR A 257 -9.77 16.00 -13.85
CA THR A 257 -9.67 17.04 -12.81
C THR A 257 -10.40 16.68 -11.50
N PHE A 258 -11.31 15.73 -11.51
CA PHE A 258 -12.08 15.29 -10.33
C PHE A 258 -11.66 13.93 -9.79
N SER A 259 -10.60 13.32 -10.32
CA SER A 259 -10.19 11.96 -9.96
C SER A 259 -9.12 11.88 -8.85
N ASP A 260 -8.53 13.03 -8.47
CA ASP A 260 -7.42 13.11 -7.49
C ASP A 260 -7.87 13.60 -6.12
#